data_cc5cc03a7cd791bc67c4d41506c19717
#
_entry.id   cc5cc03a7cd791bc67c4d41506c19717
#
_cell.length_a   1.000
_cell.length_b   1.000
_cell.length_c   1.000
_cell.angle_alpha   90.00
_cell.angle_beta   90.00
_cell.angle_gamma   90.00
#
_symmetry.space_group_name_H-M   'P 1'
#
loop_
_entity.id
_entity.type
_entity.pdbx_description
1 polymer ?
#
loop_
_entity_poly.entity_id
_entity_poly.type
_entity_poly.pdbx_seq_one_letter_code
_entity_poly.pdbx_strand_id
1 'polypeptide(L)'
;MTKTDILPPEGEGRPDAEAFGRALGPGIGLNLLVAEIEPAARFQAAVLGASVDYWDQEFAVLRAQVAVWMLHSDRSYRDHPMSGIAMAAEGRGAGSELRLYGRDPDAAEAVARNLGGVVLAGAADKPHGVREAFILDPEGYCWVPTIPKAPAAEG
;
A
#
# COMPACT_ATOMS: atom_id res chain seq x y z
N MET A 1 -23.80 -10.12 -12.31
CA MET A 1 -22.32 -10.19 -12.25
C MET A 1 -21.92 -10.29 -10.80
N THR A 2 -21.35 -11.40 -10.38
CA THR A 2 -20.69 -11.52 -9.08
C THR A 2 -19.50 -10.56 -9.08
N LYS A 3 -19.53 -9.58 -8.19
CA LYS A 3 -18.41 -8.69 -7.96
C LYS A 3 -17.26 -9.56 -7.47
N THR A 4 -16.26 -9.80 -8.31
CA THR A 4 -15.05 -10.54 -7.91
C THR A 4 -14.50 -9.81 -6.70
N ASP A 5 -14.34 -10.50 -5.58
CA ASP A 5 -13.78 -9.90 -4.38
C ASP A 5 -12.35 -9.41 -4.72
N ILE A 6 -11.98 -8.26 -4.20
CA ILE A 6 -10.65 -7.68 -4.41
C ILE A 6 -9.55 -8.48 -3.71
N LEU A 7 -9.92 -9.26 -2.70
CA LEU A 7 -9.01 -10.17 -2.01
C LEU A 7 -9.24 -11.61 -2.46
N PRO A 8 -8.18 -12.43 -2.58
CA PRO A 8 -8.33 -13.87 -2.72
C PRO A 8 -8.93 -14.47 -1.45
N PRO A 9 -9.37 -15.74 -1.46
CA PRO A 9 -9.79 -16.42 -0.24
C PRO A 9 -8.70 -16.39 0.83
N GLU A 10 -9.10 -16.15 2.09
CA GLU A 10 -8.19 -16.08 3.23
C GLU A 10 -7.35 -17.37 3.36
N GLY A 11 -6.05 -17.22 3.51
CA GLY A 11 -5.13 -18.32 3.72
C GLY A 11 -4.81 -19.19 2.49
N GLU A 12 -5.47 -18.91 1.35
CA GLU A 12 -5.20 -19.65 0.12
C GLU A 12 -3.89 -19.24 -0.51
N GLY A 13 -3.07 -20.24 -0.90
CA GLY A 13 -1.81 -19.98 -1.58
C GLY A 13 -0.70 -19.43 -0.67
N ARG A 14 -0.73 -19.77 0.63
CA ARG A 14 0.32 -19.33 1.56
C ARG A 14 1.71 -19.62 1.00
N PRO A 15 2.58 -18.60 0.83
CA PRO A 15 3.92 -18.82 0.32
C PRO A 15 4.73 -19.63 1.33
N ASP A 16 5.56 -20.56 0.82
CA ASP A 16 6.57 -21.17 1.63
C ASP A 16 7.58 -20.11 2.07
N ALA A 17 7.73 -19.92 3.39
CA ALA A 17 8.51 -18.82 3.94
C ALA A 17 10.00 -18.88 3.56
N GLU A 18 10.57 -20.10 3.50
CA GLU A 18 11.97 -20.29 3.14
C GLU A 18 12.19 -20.01 1.66
N ALA A 19 11.32 -20.54 0.79
CA ALA A 19 11.38 -20.29 -0.65
C ALA A 19 11.18 -18.81 -0.97
N PHE A 20 10.22 -18.14 -0.29
CA PHE A 20 9.98 -16.71 -0.44
C PHE A 20 11.22 -15.89 -0.04
N GLY A 21 11.81 -16.19 1.12
CA GLY A 21 13.00 -15.48 1.59
C GLY A 21 14.20 -15.67 0.68
N ARG A 22 14.41 -16.88 0.14
CA ARG A 22 15.50 -17.16 -0.80
C ARG A 22 15.32 -16.49 -2.17
N ALA A 23 14.10 -16.17 -2.56
CA ALA A 23 13.77 -15.49 -3.81
C ALA A 23 13.90 -13.97 -3.74
N LEU A 24 14.17 -13.41 -2.56
CA LEU A 24 14.33 -11.96 -2.40
C LEU A 24 15.56 -11.45 -3.15
N GLY A 25 15.34 -10.51 -4.05
CA GLY A 25 16.42 -9.81 -4.74
C GLY A 25 17.03 -8.70 -3.90
N PRO A 26 18.17 -8.12 -4.34
CA PRO A 26 18.73 -6.95 -3.67
C PRO A 26 17.80 -5.74 -3.80
N GLY A 27 17.72 -4.93 -2.76
CA GLY A 27 16.89 -3.72 -2.72
C GLY A 27 16.33 -3.44 -1.34
N ILE A 28 15.36 -2.55 -1.29
CA ILE A 28 14.63 -2.23 -0.06
C ILE A 28 13.37 -3.09 0.01
N GLY A 29 13.22 -3.85 1.09
CA GLY A 29 11.96 -4.50 1.44
C GLY A 29 11.09 -3.57 2.28
N LEU A 30 9.77 -3.61 2.06
CA LEU A 30 8.82 -2.82 2.81
C LEU A 30 7.87 -3.73 3.57
N ASN A 31 7.89 -3.62 4.89
CA ASN A 31 6.92 -4.23 5.80
C ASN A 31 6.18 -3.13 6.53
N LEU A 32 4.86 -3.14 6.46
CA LEU A 32 3.99 -2.20 7.16
C LEU A 32 3.24 -2.93 8.27
N LEU A 33 3.32 -2.41 9.48
CA LEU A 33 2.54 -2.91 10.59
C LEU A 33 1.16 -2.27 10.58
N VAL A 34 0.14 -3.10 10.70
CA VAL A 34 -1.26 -2.67 10.67
C VAL A 34 -2.03 -3.31 11.83
N ALA A 35 -3.11 -2.68 12.26
CA ALA A 35 -3.95 -3.24 13.32
C ALA A 35 -4.64 -4.53 12.82
N GLU A 36 -5.28 -4.46 11.65
CA GLU A 36 -6.00 -5.57 11.04
C GLU A 36 -5.62 -5.70 9.57
N ILE A 37 -5.28 -6.92 9.14
CA ILE A 37 -4.80 -7.19 7.77
C ILE A 37 -5.89 -6.94 6.72
N GLU A 38 -7.09 -7.50 6.90
CA GLU A 38 -8.12 -7.46 5.87
C GLU A 38 -8.49 -6.03 5.43
N PRO A 39 -8.88 -5.11 6.34
CA PRO A 39 -9.25 -3.76 5.92
C PRO A 39 -8.08 -2.99 5.33
N ALA A 40 -6.86 -3.18 5.83
CA ALA A 40 -5.67 -2.54 5.28
C ALA A 40 -5.35 -3.04 3.86
N ALA A 41 -5.38 -4.35 3.64
CA ALA A 41 -5.16 -4.95 2.33
C ALA A 41 -6.24 -4.52 1.31
N ARG A 42 -7.51 -4.50 1.71
CA ARG A 42 -8.62 -4.03 0.86
C ARG A 42 -8.46 -2.58 0.44
N PHE A 43 -8.11 -1.72 1.38
CA PHE A 43 -7.88 -0.29 1.07
C PHE A 43 -6.72 -0.11 0.10
N GLN A 44 -5.58 -0.73 0.39
CA GLN A 44 -4.39 -0.60 -0.45
C GLN A 44 -4.60 -1.23 -1.84
N ALA A 45 -5.24 -2.39 -1.92
CA ALA A 45 -5.58 -3.00 -3.21
C ALA A 45 -6.48 -2.08 -4.05
N ALA A 46 -7.53 -1.53 -3.46
CA ALA A 46 -8.46 -0.67 -4.18
C ALA A 46 -7.83 0.67 -4.61
N VAL A 47 -7.19 1.38 -3.67
CA VAL A 47 -6.64 2.72 -3.93
C VAL A 47 -5.40 2.66 -4.81
N LEU A 48 -4.50 1.72 -4.52
CA LEU A 48 -3.22 1.62 -5.23
C LEU A 48 -3.30 0.77 -6.50
N GLY A 49 -4.42 0.08 -6.73
CA GLY A 49 -4.54 -0.86 -7.84
C GLY A 49 -3.62 -2.08 -7.67
N ALA A 50 -3.32 -2.43 -6.43
CA ALA A 50 -2.47 -3.57 -6.13
C ALA A 50 -3.24 -4.89 -6.21
N SER A 51 -2.57 -5.95 -6.62
CA SER A 51 -3.02 -7.31 -6.40
C SER A 51 -2.60 -7.78 -5.01
N VAL A 52 -3.41 -8.63 -4.40
CA VAL A 52 -3.08 -9.31 -3.15
C VAL A 52 -2.74 -10.75 -3.50
N ASP A 53 -1.47 -11.10 -3.41
CA ASP A 53 -0.98 -12.44 -3.74
C ASP A 53 -1.36 -13.45 -2.65
N TYR A 54 -1.38 -12.99 -1.40
CA TYR A 54 -1.76 -13.76 -0.22
C TYR A 54 -2.21 -12.85 0.91
N TRP A 55 -3.12 -13.32 1.74
CA TRP A 55 -3.44 -12.71 3.03
C TRP A 55 -4.05 -13.71 4.01
N ASP A 56 -3.80 -13.48 5.28
CA ASP A 56 -4.46 -14.09 6.43
C ASP A 56 -4.55 -13.06 7.57
N GLN A 57 -4.94 -13.49 8.77
CA GLN A 57 -5.07 -12.60 9.94
C GLN A 57 -3.74 -12.04 10.45
N GLU A 58 -2.62 -12.57 10.02
CA GLU A 58 -1.30 -12.19 10.52
C GLU A 58 -0.46 -11.42 9.52
N PHE A 59 -0.57 -11.73 8.23
CA PHE A 59 0.16 -11.01 7.21
C PHE A 59 -0.52 -11.02 5.82
N ALA A 60 -0.05 -10.14 4.94
CA ALA A 60 -0.42 -10.14 3.53
C ALA A 60 0.77 -9.78 2.65
N VAL A 61 0.71 -10.23 1.40
CA VAL A 61 1.66 -9.86 0.34
C VAL A 61 0.90 -9.13 -0.74
N LEU A 62 1.31 -7.91 -1.02
CA LEU A 62 0.71 -7.06 -2.06
C LEU A 62 1.74 -6.75 -3.14
N ARG A 63 1.23 -6.58 -4.36
CA ARG A 63 2.04 -6.29 -5.53
C ARG A 63 1.39 -5.22 -6.40
N ALA A 64 2.17 -4.23 -6.79
CA ALA A 64 1.76 -3.25 -7.80
C ALA A 64 2.98 -2.86 -8.65
N GLN A 65 2.82 -2.84 -9.96
CA GLN A 65 3.93 -2.62 -10.88
C GLN A 65 5.06 -3.63 -10.61
N VAL A 66 6.26 -3.14 -10.34
CA VAL A 66 7.42 -3.97 -9.94
C VAL A 66 7.60 -4.04 -8.43
N ALA A 67 6.76 -3.32 -7.67
CA ALA A 67 6.88 -3.26 -6.22
C ALA A 67 6.13 -4.42 -5.56
N VAL A 68 6.74 -4.94 -4.51
CA VAL A 68 6.14 -5.93 -3.61
C VAL A 68 6.34 -5.44 -2.19
N TRP A 69 5.29 -5.50 -1.37
CA TRP A 69 5.39 -5.19 0.05
C TRP A 69 4.53 -6.12 0.88
N MET A 70 4.77 -6.14 2.17
CA MET A 70 4.04 -6.98 3.10
C MET A 70 3.35 -6.14 4.17
N LEU A 71 2.21 -6.65 4.62
CA LEU A 71 1.54 -6.18 5.83
C LEU A 71 1.73 -7.23 6.92
N HIS A 72 1.99 -6.78 8.14
CA HIS A 72 1.99 -7.62 9.33
C HIS A 72 1.02 -7.04 10.35
N SER A 73 0.21 -7.89 10.96
CA SER A 73 -0.64 -7.44 12.06
C SER A 73 0.20 -7.15 13.31
N ASP A 74 -0.24 -6.20 14.12
CA ASP A 74 0.40 -5.92 15.42
C ASP A 74 0.53 -7.20 16.27
N ARG A 75 -0.44 -8.08 16.14
CA ARG A 75 -0.49 -9.35 16.84
C ARG A 75 0.66 -10.29 16.47
N SER A 76 1.04 -10.33 15.18
CA SER A 76 2.16 -11.12 14.68
C SER A 76 3.53 -10.57 15.11
N TYR A 77 3.58 -9.30 15.53
CA TYR A 77 4.79 -8.58 15.92
C TYR A 77 4.91 -8.33 17.42
N ARG A 78 4.09 -8.99 18.27
CA ARG A 78 4.09 -8.73 19.72
C ARG A 78 5.44 -8.93 20.40
N ASP A 79 6.24 -9.86 19.93
CA ASP A 79 7.58 -10.17 20.43
C ASP A 79 8.71 -9.49 19.62
N HIS A 80 8.33 -8.64 18.67
CA HIS A 80 9.28 -7.92 17.83
C HIS A 80 9.78 -6.66 18.55
N PRO A 81 11.07 -6.26 18.38
CA PRO A 81 11.63 -5.05 19.00
C PRO A 81 10.84 -3.76 18.72
N MET A 82 10.14 -3.69 17.61
CA MET A 82 9.32 -2.52 17.23
C MET A 82 7.91 -2.51 17.83
N SER A 83 7.46 -3.58 18.50
CA SER A 83 6.07 -3.69 18.93
C SER A 83 5.62 -2.53 19.82
N GLY A 84 6.43 -2.16 20.81
CA GLY A 84 6.13 -1.05 21.73
C GLY A 84 6.10 0.32 21.06
N ILE A 85 6.78 0.50 19.95
CA ILE A 85 6.82 1.76 19.20
C ILE A 85 5.63 1.84 18.25
N ALA A 86 5.36 0.77 17.50
CA ALA A 86 4.34 0.74 16.47
C ALA A 86 2.91 0.75 17.04
N MET A 87 2.66 0.00 18.09
CA MET A 87 1.32 -0.13 18.70
C MET A 87 0.82 1.14 19.39
N ALA A 88 1.71 2.04 19.79
CA ALA A 88 1.37 3.30 20.44
C ALA A 88 1.25 4.48 19.48
N ALA A 89 1.57 4.30 18.19
CA ALA A 89 1.66 5.40 17.26
C ALA A 89 0.30 5.69 16.60
N GLU A 90 -0.25 6.86 16.87
CA GLU A 90 -1.19 7.49 15.97
C GLU A 90 -0.39 8.01 14.75
N GLY A 91 -0.76 7.57 13.53
CA GLY A 91 -0.02 7.94 12.32
C GLY A 91 1.30 7.18 12.17
N ARG A 92 1.22 5.88 12.01
CA ARG A 92 2.38 4.96 11.90
C ARG A 92 3.39 5.33 10.84
N GLY A 93 2.95 5.98 9.77
CA GLY A 93 3.79 6.41 8.66
C GLY A 93 4.34 7.84 8.78
N ALA A 94 4.19 8.50 9.94
CA ALA A 94 4.64 9.87 10.12
C ALA A 94 6.13 10.04 9.75
N GLY A 95 6.41 11.01 8.89
CA GLY A 95 7.77 11.29 8.42
C GLY A 95 8.23 10.45 7.22
N SER A 96 7.36 9.62 6.65
CA SER A 96 7.64 8.87 5.42
C SER A 96 6.58 9.08 4.35
N GLU A 97 6.99 8.96 3.09
CA GLU A 97 6.13 8.91 1.91
C GLU A 97 6.38 7.60 1.18
N LEU A 98 5.32 6.84 0.92
CA LEU A 98 5.38 5.61 0.14
C LEU A 98 4.96 5.94 -1.29
N ARG A 99 5.94 6.22 -2.14
CA ARG A 99 5.70 6.66 -3.52
C ARG A 99 5.53 5.46 -4.44
N LEU A 100 4.34 5.32 -5.00
CA LEU A 100 4.04 4.26 -5.97
C LEU A 100 4.07 4.83 -7.39
N TYR A 101 5.16 4.61 -8.07
CA TYR A 101 5.33 5.04 -9.46
C TYR A 101 4.52 4.14 -10.41
N GLY A 102 3.86 4.77 -11.38
CA GLY A 102 3.03 4.08 -12.36
C GLY A 102 1.55 3.93 -11.94
N ARG A 103 1.19 4.32 -10.72
CA ARG A 103 -0.21 4.41 -10.30
C ARG A 103 -0.77 5.78 -10.65
N ASP A 104 -1.86 5.81 -11.41
CA ASP A 104 -2.58 7.04 -11.75
C ASP A 104 -3.12 7.71 -10.47
N PRO A 105 -2.66 8.94 -10.14
CA PRO A 105 -3.08 9.63 -8.93
C PRO A 105 -4.55 10.08 -8.96
N ASP A 106 -5.11 10.40 -10.12
CA ASP A 106 -6.53 10.78 -10.24
C ASP A 106 -7.44 9.59 -9.93
N ALA A 107 -7.12 8.43 -10.47
CA ALA A 107 -7.86 7.20 -10.19
C ALA A 107 -7.72 6.79 -8.72
N ALA A 108 -6.53 6.90 -8.14
CA ALA A 108 -6.30 6.57 -6.74
C ALA A 108 -7.07 7.52 -5.81
N GLU A 109 -7.05 8.83 -6.08
CA GLU A 109 -7.81 9.83 -5.33
C GLU A 109 -9.31 9.55 -5.37
N ALA A 110 -9.87 9.27 -6.56
CA ALA A 110 -11.29 8.99 -6.70
C ALA A 110 -11.73 7.78 -5.87
N VAL A 111 -10.94 6.69 -5.91
CA VAL A 111 -11.21 5.49 -5.10
C VAL A 111 -11.09 5.80 -3.61
N ALA A 112 -10.04 6.50 -3.19
CA ALA A 112 -9.85 6.86 -1.78
C ALA A 112 -11.01 7.67 -1.23
N ARG A 113 -11.49 8.67 -1.97
CA ARG A 113 -12.66 9.47 -1.57
C ARG A 113 -13.94 8.64 -1.48
N ASN A 114 -14.16 7.73 -2.43
CA ASN A 114 -15.32 6.83 -2.40
C ASN A 114 -15.31 5.87 -1.21
N LEU A 115 -14.13 5.51 -0.71
CA LEU A 115 -13.96 4.70 0.49
C LEU A 115 -13.96 5.50 1.79
N GLY A 116 -14.14 6.81 1.73
CA GLY A 116 -14.06 7.68 2.90
C GLY A 116 -12.63 7.88 3.42
N GLY A 117 -11.63 7.63 2.59
CA GLY A 117 -10.22 7.81 2.92
C GLY A 117 -9.82 9.29 2.99
N VAL A 118 -8.69 9.56 3.62
CA VAL A 118 -8.16 10.91 3.80
C VAL A 118 -7.23 11.28 2.65
N VAL A 119 -7.62 12.25 1.85
CA VAL A 119 -6.78 12.83 0.80
C VAL A 119 -6.16 14.12 1.35
N LEU A 120 -4.85 14.07 1.65
CA LEU A 120 -4.12 15.25 2.15
C LEU A 120 -3.94 16.30 1.07
N ALA A 121 -3.67 15.86 -0.15
CA ALA A 121 -3.61 16.72 -1.33
C ALA A 121 -4.09 15.93 -2.54
N GLY A 122 -5.03 16.48 -3.28
CA GLY A 122 -5.55 15.88 -4.51
C GLY A 122 -4.52 15.84 -5.63
N ALA A 123 -4.84 15.06 -6.67
CA ALA A 123 -3.96 14.89 -7.82
C ALA A 123 -3.65 16.22 -8.50
N ALA A 124 -2.37 16.53 -8.60
CA ALA A 124 -1.90 17.76 -9.20
C ALA A 124 -0.55 17.59 -9.90
N ASP A 125 -0.34 18.38 -10.93
CA ASP A 125 0.94 18.49 -11.62
C ASP A 125 1.93 19.25 -10.75
N LYS A 126 3.16 18.73 -10.70
CA LYS A 126 4.27 19.33 -9.94
C LYS A 126 5.32 19.93 -10.87
N PRO A 127 6.04 20.97 -10.40
CA PRO A 127 7.09 21.61 -11.21
C PRO A 127 8.20 20.66 -11.66
N HIS A 128 8.43 19.59 -10.92
CA HIS A 128 9.48 18.60 -11.20
C HIS A 128 9.04 17.45 -12.13
N GLY A 129 7.99 17.65 -12.91
CA GLY A 129 7.66 16.76 -14.03
C GLY A 129 6.83 15.55 -13.69
N VAL A 130 6.14 15.54 -12.55
CA VAL A 130 5.23 14.48 -12.17
C VAL A 130 3.83 14.99 -11.87
N ARG A 131 2.86 14.08 -11.93
CA ARG A 131 1.52 14.26 -11.38
C ARG A 131 1.36 13.29 -10.22
N GLU A 132 0.91 13.78 -9.07
CA GLU A 132 0.85 13.00 -7.83
C GLU A 132 -0.28 13.44 -6.92
N ALA A 133 -0.72 12.54 -6.05
CA ALA A 133 -1.64 12.79 -4.95
C ALA A 133 -1.04 12.29 -3.63
N PHE A 134 -1.50 12.83 -2.51
CA PHE A 134 -1.09 12.40 -1.17
C PHE A 134 -2.30 11.84 -0.43
N ILE A 135 -2.27 10.54 -0.14
CA ILE A 135 -3.40 9.80 0.42
C ILE A 135 -2.96 9.08 1.68
N LEU A 136 -3.62 9.35 2.81
CA LEU A 136 -3.43 8.55 4.02
C LEU A 136 -4.29 7.31 3.96
N ASP A 137 -3.70 6.17 4.24
CA ASP A 137 -4.46 4.97 4.53
C ASP A 137 -5.01 4.99 5.98
N PRO A 138 -5.92 4.07 6.35
CA PRO A 138 -6.49 4.05 7.69
C PRO A 138 -5.49 3.87 8.84
N GLU A 139 -4.29 3.35 8.55
CA GLU A 139 -3.23 3.15 9.52
C GLU A 139 -2.31 4.38 9.68
N GLY A 140 -2.46 5.38 8.80
CA GLY A 140 -1.67 6.61 8.82
C GLY A 140 -0.41 6.57 7.95
N TYR A 141 -0.29 5.60 7.04
CA TYR A 141 0.76 5.61 6.01
C TYR A 141 0.37 6.53 4.87
N CYS A 142 1.29 7.42 4.50
CA CYS A 142 1.09 8.33 3.38
C CYS A 142 1.53 7.68 2.06
N TRP A 143 0.56 7.30 1.24
CA TRP A 143 0.80 6.81 -0.11
C TRP A 143 0.78 7.95 -1.11
N VAL A 144 1.75 7.93 -2.04
CA VAL A 144 1.89 8.94 -3.09
C VAL A 144 1.88 8.26 -4.46
N PRO A 145 0.69 7.95 -5.00
CA PRO A 145 0.58 7.50 -6.38
C PRO A 145 1.09 8.59 -7.32
N THR A 146 1.99 8.21 -8.23
CA THR A 146 2.77 9.15 -9.03
C THR A 146 2.96 8.63 -10.45
N ILE A 147 2.72 9.49 -11.42
CA ILE A 147 3.04 9.24 -12.83
C ILE A 147 3.84 10.41 -13.41
N PRO A 148 4.61 10.21 -14.48
CA PRO A 148 5.18 11.32 -15.22
C PRO A 148 4.09 12.27 -15.69
N LYS A 149 4.35 13.56 -15.60
CA LYS A 149 3.49 14.58 -16.18
C LYS A 149 3.51 14.45 -17.72
N ALA A 150 2.36 14.61 -18.35
CA ALA A 150 2.29 14.67 -19.80
C ALA A 150 3.20 15.80 -20.33
N PRO A 151 3.92 15.59 -21.44
CA PRO A 151 4.67 16.66 -22.09
C PRO A 151 3.77 17.86 -22.37
N ALA A 152 4.30 19.08 -22.21
CA ALA A 152 3.59 20.25 -22.67
C ALA A 152 3.34 20.10 -24.19
N ALA A 153 2.12 20.41 -24.64
CA ALA A 153 1.84 20.45 -26.07
C ALA A 153 2.81 21.44 -26.72
N GLU A 154 3.59 20.97 -27.71
CA GLU A 154 4.40 21.86 -28.53
C GLU A 154 3.42 22.77 -29.27
N GLY A 155 3.46 24.05 -28.95
CA GLY A 155 2.70 25.09 -29.60
C GLY A 155 3.34 25.52 -30.93
#